data_dfdc92e2f1d06fe1b3e28883c796ca49
#
_entry.id   dfdc92e2f1d06fe1b3e28883c796ca49
#
_cell.length_a   1.000
_cell.length_b   1.000
_cell.length_c   1.000
_cell.angle_alpha   90.00
_cell.angle_beta   90.00
_cell.angle_gamma   90.00
#
_symmetry.space_group_name_H-M   'P 1'
#
loop_
_entity.id
_entity.type
_entity.pdbx_description
1 polymer ?
#
loop_
_entity_poly.entity_id
_entity_poly.type
_entity_poly.pdbx_seq_one_letter_code
_entity_poly.pdbx_strand_id
1 'polypeptide(L)'
;MSQLRGFEKNGQFRYTPPTHSILAFEVALDELEEEGGVTGRAQRYAENHRVLLEGMTRLGFRAHLDPSVQSYIITSFHYPQDPRFDFSDLYRRMTEKGMIIYPGKLTKIDCFRIGNIGRLFPADLRQVVGAVEASLREMGLTIPIPAL
;
A
#
# COMPACT_ATOMS: atom_id res chain seq x y z
N MET A 1 10.60 -28.97 -5.00
CA MET A 1 10.97 -30.21 -5.74
C MET A 1 10.68 -31.51 -4.97
N SER A 2 11.02 -31.64 -3.67
CA SER A 2 10.79 -32.89 -2.93
C SER A 2 9.32 -33.23 -2.68
N GLN A 3 8.45 -32.23 -2.49
CA GLN A 3 7.00 -32.41 -2.34
C GLN A 3 6.37 -32.94 -3.65
N LEU A 4 6.73 -32.36 -4.80
CA LEU A 4 6.27 -32.79 -6.11
C LEU A 4 6.61 -34.26 -6.37
N ARG A 5 7.85 -34.67 -6.10
CA ARG A 5 8.26 -36.08 -6.21
C ARG A 5 7.50 -37.02 -5.28
N GLY A 6 7.06 -36.54 -4.11
CA GLY A 6 6.16 -37.29 -3.23
C GLY A 6 4.82 -37.56 -3.88
N PHE A 7 4.20 -36.53 -4.46
CA PHE A 7 2.93 -36.69 -5.20
C PHE A 7 3.04 -37.63 -6.41
N GLU A 8 4.11 -37.48 -7.20
CA GLU A 8 4.38 -38.34 -8.36
C GLU A 8 4.51 -39.83 -7.96
N LYS A 9 5.04 -40.10 -6.76
CA LYS A 9 5.29 -41.49 -6.28
C LYS A 9 4.05 -42.18 -5.80
N ASN A 10 3.17 -41.51 -5.01
CA ASN A 10 2.06 -42.17 -4.32
C ASN A 10 0.81 -41.29 -4.12
N GLY A 11 0.76 -40.09 -4.71
CA GLY A 11 -0.35 -39.14 -4.59
C GLY A 11 -0.50 -38.47 -3.20
N GLN A 12 0.46 -38.65 -2.29
CA GLN A 12 0.37 -38.17 -0.93
C GLN A 12 1.34 -37.00 -0.64
N PHE A 13 0.93 -36.15 0.29
CA PHE A 13 1.83 -35.14 0.83
C PHE A 13 3.00 -35.81 1.56
N ARG A 14 4.20 -35.37 1.28
CA ARG A 14 5.40 -35.84 1.97
C ARG A 14 5.48 -35.33 3.42
N TYR A 15 4.94 -34.16 3.67
CA TYR A 15 4.88 -33.50 4.97
C TYR A 15 3.42 -33.19 5.30
N THR A 16 3.11 -32.91 6.57
CA THR A 16 1.76 -32.51 6.99
C THR A 16 1.26 -31.34 6.14
N PRO A 17 0.15 -31.48 5.43
CA PRO A 17 -0.38 -30.42 4.59
C PRO A 17 -0.88 -29.24 5.44
N PRO A 18 -0.63 -28.00 5.03
CA PRO A 18 -1.18 -26.80 5.69
C PRO A 18 -2.64 -26.59 5.25
N THR A 19 -3.54 -27.49 5.68
CA THR A 19 -4.93 -27.57 5.18
C THR A 19 -5.69 -26.25 5.35
N HIS A 20 -5.54 -25.57 6.49
CA HIS A 20 -6.19 -24.26 6.73
C HIS A 20 -5.72 -23.20 5.73
N SER A 21 -4.42 -23.17 5.40
CA SER A 21 -3.89 -22.24 4.40
C SER A 21 -4.38 -22.58 2.99
N ILE A 22 -4.56 -23.85 2.67
CA ILE A 22 -5.09 -24.30 1.37
C ILE A 22 -6.56 -23.88 1.22
N LEU A 23 -7.37 -24.11 2.25
CA LEU A 23 -8.78 -23.68 2.27
C LEU A 23 -8.92 -22.15 2.19
N ALA A 24 -8.09 -21.42 2.95
CA ALA A 24 -8.07 -19.97 2.86
C ALA A 24 -7.65 -19.47 1.47
N PHE A 25 -6.75 -20.18 0.80
CA PHE A 25 -6.34 -19.86 -0.57
C PHE A 25 -7.46 -20.12 -1.59
N GLU A 26 -8.22 -21.19 -1.42
CA GLU A 26 -9.41 -21.47 -2.23
C GLU A 26 -10.40 -20.30 -2.16
N VAL A 27 -10.78 -19.86 -0.95
CA VAL A 27 -11.64 -18.69 -0.76
C VAL A 27 -11.06 -17.42 -1.39
N ALA A 28 -9.74 -17.23 -1.30
CA ALA A 28 -9.08 -16.07 -1.93
C ALA A 28 -9.12 -16.12 -3.47
N LEU A 29 -9.16 -17.32 -4.07
CA LEU A 29 -9.36 -17.50 -5.51
C LEU A 29 -10.79 -17.21 -5.92
N ASP A 30 -11.78 -17.67 -5.15
CA ASP A 30 -13.19 -17.37 -5.37
C ASP A 30 -13.42 -15.85 -5.31
N GLU A 31 -12.88 -15.15 -4.31
CA GLU A 31 -12.92 -13.68 -4.24
C GLU A 31 -12.27 -13.00 -5.45
N LEU A 32 -11.19 -13.59 -6.00
CA LEU A 32 -10.55 -13.06 -7.19
C LEU A 32 -11.46 -13.21 -8.43
N GLU A 33 -12.12 -14.37 -8.57
CA GLU A 33 -13.05 -14.63 -9.69
C GLU A 33 -14.28 -13.72 -9.61
N GLU A 34 -14.88 -13.57 -8.43
CA GLU A 34 -16.01 -12.67 -8.19
C GLU A 34 -15.68 -11.21 -8.53
N GLU A 35 -14.44 -10.78 -8.32
CA GLU A 35 -13.95 -9.45 -8.65
C GLU A 35 -13.71 -9.23 -10.16
N GLY A 36 -13.86 -10.25 -10.98
CA GLY A 36 -13.57 -10.22 -12.43
C GLY A 36 -12.14 -10.68 -12.76
N GLY A 37 -11.57 -11.53 -11.94
CA GLY A 37 -10.25 -12.13 -12.11
C GLY A 37 -9.11 -11.14 -11.93
N VAL A 38 -7.98 -11.45 -12.54
CA VAL A 38 -6.77 -10.61 -12.48
C VAL A 38 -7.03 -9.21 -13.05
N THR A 39 -7.83 -9.10 -14.10
CA THR A 39 -8.14 -7.83 -14.75
C THR A 39 -8.96 -6.92 -13.82
N GLY A 40 -10.02 -7.44 -13.19
CA GLY A 40 -10.84 -6.67 -12.25
C GLY A 40 -10.03 -6.19 -11.05
N ARG A 41 -9.23 -7.07 -10.46
CA ARG A 41 -8.34 -6.71 -9.36
C ARG A 41 -7.30 -5.67 -9.74
N ALA A 42 -6.69 -5.78 -10.92
CA ALA A 42 -5.74 -4.81 -11.43
C ALA A 42 -6.38 -3.43 -11.63
N GLN A 43 -7.61 -3.37 -12.15
CA GLN A 43 -8.37 -2.13 -12.31
C GLN A 43 -8.64 -1.45 -10.96
N ARG A 44 -9.05 -2.21 -9.94
CA ARG A 44 -9.26 -1.67 -8.59
C ARG A 44 -7.96 -1.12 -8.00
N TYR A 45 -6.85 -1.83 -8.13
CA TYR A 45 -5.56 -1.36 -7.64
C TYR A 45 -5.08 -0.10 -8.37
N ALA A 46 -5.27 -0.03 -9.68
CA ALA A 46 -4.94 1.15 -10.47
C ALA A 46 -5.78 2.36 -10.05
N GLU A 47 -7.08 2.18 -9.82
CA GLU A 47 -7.97 3.24 -9.32
C GLU A 47 -7.59 3.68 -7.90
N ASN A 48 -7.29 2.76 -7.00
CA ASN A 48 -6.78 3.06 -5.67
C ASN A 48 -5.51 3.90 -5.73
N HIS A 49 -4.57 3.49 -6.57
CA HIS A 49 -3.32 4.23 -6.79
C HIS A 49 -3.59 5.65 -7.32
N ARG A 50 -4.48 5.79 -8.31
CA ARG A 50 -4.85 7.10 -8.86
C ARG A 50 -5.39 8.03 -7.77
N VAL A 51 -6.35 7.55 -6.95
CA VAL A 51 -6.94 8.32 -5.84
C VAL A 51 -5.88 8.73 -4.81
N LEU A 52 -5.00 7.80 -4.44
CA LEU A 52 -3.90 8.08 -3.52
C LEU A 52 -2.95 9.14 -4.09
N LEU A 53 -2.48 8.93 -5.31
CA LEU A 53 -1.49 9.81 -5.94
C LEU A 53 -2.04 11.24 -6.10
N GLU A 54 -3.26 11.39 -6.63
CA GLU A 54 -3.93 12.68 -6.77
C GLU A 54 -4.10 13.38 -5.41
N GLY A 55 -4.56 12.64 -4.40
CA GLY A 55 -4.73 13.17 -3.06
C GLY A 55 -3.43 13.65 -2.44
N MET A 56 -2.39 12.84 -2.49
CA MET A 56 -1.08 13.19 -1.92
C MET A 56 -0.40 14.35 -2.68
N THR A 57 -0.53 14.37 -4.00
CA THR A 57 -0.04 15.49 -4.82
C THR A 57 -0.73 16.81 -4.46
N ARG A 58 -2.06 16.78 -4.26
CA ARG A 58 -2.83 17.95 -3.80
C ARG A 58 -2.36 18.44 -2.43
N LEU A 59 -1.89 17.57 -1.54
CA LEU A 59 -1.30 17.95 -0.26
C LEU A 59 0.12 18.54 -0.40
N GLY A 60 0.74 18.41 -1.56
CA GLY A 60 2.10 18.92 -1.84
C GLY A 60 3.19 17.83 -1.79
N PHE A 61 2.82 16.55 -1.64
CA PHE A 61 3.81 15.47 -1.72
C PHE A 61 4.20 15.15 -3.17
N ARG A 62 5.47 14.79 -3.34
CA ARG A 62 6.01 14.32 -4.61
C ARG A 62 6.29 12.82 -4.56
N ALA A 63 5.75 12.08 -5.52
CA ALA A 63 6.13 10.67 -5.71
C ALA A 63 7.60 10.57 -6.16
N HIS A 64 8.26 9.50 -5.74
CA HIS A 64 9.68 9.28 -6.02
C HIS A 64 9.93 8.79 -7.44
N LEU A 65 9.12 7.86 -7.93
CA LEU A 65 9.30 7.26 -9.25
C LEU A 65 8.61 8.07 -10.34
N ASP A 66 9.21 8.02 -11.53
CA ASP A 66 8.57 8.52 -12.74
C ASP A 66 7.29 7.70 -13.03
N PRO A 67 6.19 8.34 -13.49
CA PRO A 67 4.94 7.63 -13.80
C PRO A 67 5.09 6.45 -14.76
N SER A 68 6.07 6.48 -15.66
CA SER A 68 6.30 5.42 -16.66
C SER A 68 6.82 4.11 -16.05
N VAL A 69 7.39 4.17 -14.85
CA VAL A 69 7.94 3.01 -14.11
C VAL A 69 7.28 2.78 -12.75
N GLN A 70 6.29 3.61 -12.41
CA GLN A 70 5.56 3.51 -11.14
C GLN A 70 4.58 2.34 -11.16
N SER A 71 4.76 1.42 -10.22
CA SER A 71 3.75 0.38 -9.96
C SER A 71 2.52 0.98 -9.24
N TYR A 72 1.35 0.40 -9.51
CA TYR A 72 0.09 0.81 -8.89
C TYR A 72 -0.22 0.09 -7.55
N ILE A 73 0.75 -0.56 -6.90
CA ILE A 73 0.51 -1.29 -5.64
C ILE A 73 1.13 -0.64 -4.40
N ILE A 74 2.18 0.16 -4.58
CA ILE A 74 2.85 0.89 -3.51
C ILE A 74 3.51 2.14 -4.08
N THR A 75 3.42 3.26 -3.38
CA THR A 75 4.02 4.52 -3.79
C THR A 75 4.95 5.05 -2.71
N SER A 76 6.16 5.45 -3.11
CA SER A 76 7.10 6.17 -2.25
C SER A 76 6.92 7.67 -2.45
N PHE A 77 6.76 8.41 -1.35
CA PHE A 77 6.66 9.86 -1.33
C PHE A 77 7.87 10.45 -0.63
N HIS A 78 8.47 11.51 -1.21
CA HIS A 78 9.54 12.25 -0.57
C HIS A 78 9.04 12.94 0.69
N TYR A 79 9.93 13.07 1.68
CA TYR A 79 9.67 13.98 2.80
C TYR A 79 9.60 15.41 2.30
N PRO A 80 8.64 16.21 2.79
CA PRO A 80 8.65 17.64 2.51
C PRO A 80 9.84 18.32 3.17
N GLN A 81 10.30 19.42 2.58
CA GLN A 81 11.43 20.23 3.08
C GLN A 81 11.03 21.24 4.15
N ASP A 82 9.88 21.04 4.79
CA ASP A 82 9.44 21.89 5.89
C ASP A 82 10.06 21.38 7.21
N PRO A 83 10.77 22.22 7.98
CA PRO A 83 11.44 21.81 9.21
C PRO A 83 10.48 21.31 10.31
N ARG A 84 9.19 21.59 10.16
CA ARG A 84 8.14 21.08 11.07
C ARG A 84 7.72 19.66 10.73
N PHE A 85 8.12 19.13 9.57
CA PHE A 85 7.79 17.76 9.18
C PHE A 85 8.72 16.78 9.90
N ASP A 86 8.13 15.88 10.67
CA ASP A 86 8.79 14.70 11.25
C ASP A 86 8.00 13.44 10.90
N PHE A 87 8.67 12.48 10.27
CA PHE A 87 7.99 11.25 9.85
C PHE A 87 7.53 10.40 11.05
N SER A 88 8.26 10.42 12.16
CA SER A 88 7.88 9.65 13.34
C SER A 88 6.60 10.20 13.98
N ASP A 89 6.44 11.53 13.98
CA ASP A 89 5.20 12.17 14.42
C ASP A 89 4.04 11.90 13.46
N LEU A 90 4.26 12.00 12.15
CA LEU A 90 3.26 11.61 11.15
C LEU A 90 2.83 10.15 11.35
N TYR A 91 3.79 9.22 11.48
CA TYR A 91 3.53 7.80 11.68
C TYR A 91 2.68 7.55 12.93
N ARG A 92 3.03 8.17 14.07
CA ARG A 92 2.27 8.09 15.31
C ARG A 92 0.83 8.55 15.13
N ARG A 93 0.62 9.73 14.53
CA ARG A 93 -0.71 10.31 14.29
C ARG A 93 -1.55 9.45 13.35
N MET A 94 -0.95 8.89 12.30
CA MET A 94 -1.63 7.97 11.41
C MET A 94 -2.04 6.69 12.14
N THR A 95 -1.15 6.15 13.01
CA THR A 95 -1.46 4.96 13.83
C THR A 95 -2.61 5.23 14.80
N GLU A 96 -2.64 6.39 15.44
CA GLU A 96 -3.75 6.81 16.31
C GLU A 96 -5.09 6.93 15.57
N LYS A 97 -5.05 7.20 14.25
CA LYS A 97 -6.21 7.20 13.37
C LYS A 97 -6.51 5.81 12.75
N GLY A 98 -5.83 4.75 13.25
CA GLY A 98 -6.03 3.37 12.80
C GLY A 98 -5.36 3.03 11.46
N MET A 99 -4.42 3.83 11.00
CA MET A 99 -3.75 3.67 9.72
C MET A 99 -2.24 3.49 9.90
N ILE A 100 -1.68 2.46 9.29
CA ILE A 100 -0.25 2.17 9.34
C ILE A 100 0.36 2.44 7.97
N ILE A 101 1.37 3.31 7.94
CA ILE A 101 2.20 3.58 6.77
C ILE A 101 3.62 3.07 7.01
N TYR A 102 4.45 3.03 5.99
CA TYR A 102 5.78 2.44 6.11
C TYR A 102 6.89 3.47 5.90
N PRO A 103 7.96 3.42 6.72
CA PRO A 103 9.16 4.20 6.43
C PRO A 103 9.74 3.76 5.07
N GLY A 104 10.39 4.66 4.39
CA GLY A 104 11.16 4.34 3.18
C GLY A 104 12.38 3.50 3.53
N LYS A 105 12.74 2.57 2.63
CA LYS A 105 13.96 1.76 2.75
C LYS A 105 15.05 2.17 1.74
N LEU A 106 14.93 3.37 1.18
CA LEU A 106 15.95 3.89 0.27
C LEU A 106 17.08 4.48 1.11
N THR A 107 18.26 3.91 1.04
CA THR A 107 19.40 4.23 1.91
C THR A 107 19.96 5.64 1.76
N LYS A 108 19.49 6.41 0.76
CA LYS A 108 20.01 7.75 0.43
C LYS A 108 18.91 8.80 0.22
N ILE A 109 17.65 8.47 0.48
CA ILE A 109 16.52 9.36 0.16
C ILE A 109 15.52 9.31 1.32
N ASP A 110 15.23 10.48 1.86
CA ASP A 110 14.20 10.65 2.87
C ASP A 110 12.82 10.51 2.23
N CYS A 111 12.19 9.37 2.47
CA CYS A 111 10.88 9.05 1.90
C CYS A 111 10.11 8.08 2.82
N PHE A 112 8.81 8.01 2.60
CA PHE A 112 7.93 7.01 3.19
C PHE A 112 7.08 6.36 2.10
N ARG A 113 6.40 5.27 2.44
CA ARG A 113 5.62 4.47 1.49
C ARG A 113 4.19 4.29 1.97
N ILE A 114 3.27 4.35 1.02
CA ILE A 114 1.88 3.95 1.22
C ILE A 114 1.56 2.84 0.23
N GLY A 115 1.12 1.69 0.75
CA GLY A 115 0.62 0.57 -0.03
C GLY A 115 -0.90 0.67 -0.20
N ASN A 116 -1.41 0.18 -1.32
CA ASN A 116 -2.84 0.17 -1.63
C ASN A 116 -3.32 -1.20 -2.15
N ILE A 117 -2.58 -2.25 -1.77
CA ILE A 117 -2.93 -3.65 -2.04
C ILE A 117 -3.88 -4.21 -0.96
N GLY A 118 -4.41 -5.40 -1.20
CA GLY A 118 -5.36 -6.05 -0.30
C GLY A 118 -6.80 -5.64 -0.63
N ARG A 119 -7.72 -5.86 0.29
CA ARG A 119 -9.13 -5.53 0.10
C ARG A 119 -9.42 -4.06 0.48
N LEU A 120 -8.77 -3.15 -0.25
CA LEU A 120 -8.95 -1.71 -0.14
C LEU A 120 -9.67 -1.18 -1.38
N PHE A 121 -10.47 -0.14 -1.18
CA PHE A 121 -11.27 0.52 -2.21
C PHE A 121 -10.94 2.03 -2.27
N PRO A 122 -11.34 2.74 -3.33
CA PRO A 122 -11.06 4.17 -3.46
C PRO A 122 -11.53 5.03 -2.27
N ALA A 123 -12.57 4.59 -1.56
CA ALA A 123 -13.06 5.26 -0.35
C ALA A 123 -12.03 5.20 0.79
N ASP A 124 -11.37 4.04 0.96
CA ASP A 124 -10.35 3.85 2.00
C ASP A 124 -9.13 4.73 1.72
N LEU A 125 -8.73 4.85 0.44
CA LEU A 125 -7.61 5.70 0.06
C LEU A 125 -7.93 7.19 0.26
N ARG A 126 -9.18 7.62 0.05
CA ARG A 126 -9.62 8.97 0.42
C ARG A 126 -9.53 9.22 1.93
N GLN A 127 -9.87 8.22 2.75
CA GLN A 127 -9.71 8.31 4.20
C GLN A 127 -8.23 8.42 4.61
N VAL A 128 -7.35 7.63 3.97
CA VAL A 128 -5.89 7.72 4.19
C VAL A 128 -5.40 9.14 3.88
N VAL A 129 -5.76 9.70 2.73
CA VAL A 129 -5.38 11.07 2.35
C VAL A 129 -5.92 12.10 3.34
N GLY A 130 -7.17 11.96 3.77
CA GLY A 130 -7.76 12.83 4.80
C GLY A 130 -7.04 12.75 6.14
N ALA A 131 -6.64 11.54 6.55
CA ALA A 131 -5.89 11.34 7.78
C ALA A 131 -4.47 11.97 7.69
N VAL A 132 -3.81 11.85 6.54
CA VAL A 132 -2.53 12.55 6.29
C VAL A 132 -2.73 14.05 6.39
N GLU A 133 -3.74 14.61 5.71
CA GLU A 133 -4.04 16.05 5.75
C GLU A 133 -4.27 16.53 7.19
N ALA A 134 -5.11 15.84 7.96
CA ALA A 134 -5.37 16.18 9.35
C ALA A 134 -4.09 16.14 10.19
N SER A 135 -3.27 15.09 10.03
CA SER A 135 -2.00 14.94 10.74
C SER A 135 -1.02 16.07 10.43
N LEU A 136 -0.90 16.46 9.16
CA LEU A 136 -0.04 17.59 8.76
C LEU A 136 -0.50 18.91 9.38
N ARG A 137 -1.81 19.17 9.41
CA ARG A 137 -2.38 20.35 10.08
C ARG A 137 -2.11 20.36 11.58
N GLU A 138 -2.24 19.21 12.25
CA GLU A 138 -1.91 19.04 13.65
C GLU A 138 -0.41 19.25 13.96
N MET A 139 0.46 18.94 12.98
CA MET A 139 1.89 19.25 13.05
C MET A 139 2.21 20.71 12.73
N GLY A 140 1.21 21.53 12.37
CA GLY A 140 1.37 22.96 12.06
C GLY A 140 1.85 23.25 10.64
N LEU A 141 1.80 22.27 9.72
CA LEU A 141 2.18 22.52 8.33
C LEU A 141 1.06 23.25 7.56
N THR A 142 1.48 24.09 6.63
CA THR A 142 0.58 24.72 5.66
C THR A 142 0.28 23.74 4.52
N ILE A 143 -0.97 23.66 4.07
CA ILE A 143 -1.39 22.79 2.98
C ILE A 143 -1.98 23.62 1.85
N PRO A 144 -1.57 23.39 0.59
CA PRO A 144 -0.54 22.43 0.18
C PRO A 144 0.84 22.78 0.74
N ILE A 145 1.64 21.74 1.03
CA ILE A 145 3.04 21.93 1.41
C ILE A 145 3.76 22.58 0.23
N PRO A 146 4.51 23.68 0.43
CA PRO A 146 5.22 24.33 -0.67
C PRO A 146 6.12 23.35 -1.44
N ALA A 147 6.05 23.41 -2.76
CA ALA A 147 7.00 22.70 -3.61
C ALA A 147 8.42 23.26 -3.41
N LEU A 148 9.42 22.40 -3.56
CA LEU A 148 10.83 22.79 -3.58
C LEU A 148 11.14 23.70 -4.77
#